data_2bcac5a3d2ae4dfe2df26a30e9016c96
#
_entry.id   2bcac5a3d2ae4dfe2df26a30e9016c96
#
_cell.length_a   1.000
_cell.length_b   1.000
_cell.length_c   1.000
_cell.angle_alpha   90.00
_cell.angle_beta   90.00
_cell.angle_gamma   90.00
#
_symmetry.space_group_name_H-M   'P 1'
#
loop_
_entity.id
_entity.type
_entity.pdbx_description
1 polymer ?
#
loop_
_entity_poly.entity_id
_entity_poly.type
_entity_poly.pdbx_seq_one_letter_code
_entity_poly.pdbx_strand_id
1 'polypeptide(L)'
;MTSDAPNAPPSTALPEEETPEPTLLSRAHRRGPRRRPDSASTQPPPTREAILTAARESFLTQGYEGTTIRAVARAAGVDPALVSYYFGSKGDLFGAAVNLRAQASQEIATAINGDLLSAGPRLVRLSLTAWDDDADGATFRTLLQWMAADVRSPEAIQNYATEQIAVPMTEALEQSGLSIASARERAILAGSQLVGLAMIRYVLRLEPIAGASIDHLVEVVGPTIQHYLTGPLQPA
;
A
#
# COMPACT_ATOMS: atom_id res chain seq x y z
N MET A 1 -74.34 -1.51 2.23
CA MET A 1 -75.00 -2.84 2.08
C MET A 1 -73.93 -3.82 2.52
N THR A 2 -74.14 -4.24 3.69
CA THR A 2 -74.30 -5.58 4.30
C THR A 2 -73.02 -6.34 4.31
N SER A 3 -72.36 -6.44 5.48
CA SER A 3 -72.64 -7.53 6.47
C SER A 3 -71.93 -8.82 6.01
N ASP A 4 -71.08 -9.48 6.71
CA ASP A 4 -71.24 -10.00 8.07
C ASP A 4 -69.89 -10.65 8.52
N ALA A 5 -69.47 -10.47 9.72
CA ALA A 5 -68.74 -11.43 10.52
C ALA A 5 -69.81 -12.29 11.25
N PRO A 6 -69.55 -13.36 11.98
CA PRO A 6 -68.41 -13.71 12.83
C PRO A 6 -68.19 -15.25 12.91
N ASN A 7 -67.17 -15.76 13.59
CA ASN A 7 -67.35 -16.65 14.76
C ASN A 7 -66.03 -17.32 15.23
N ALA A 8 -65.70 -17.12 16.45
CA ALA A 8 -64.93 -18.03 17.30
C ALA A 8 -65.90 -18.60 18.37
N PRO A 9 -65.56 -19.49 19.28
CA PRO A 9 -64.51 -20.45 19.58
C PRO A 9 -65.08 -21.88 19.83
N PRO A 10 -64.54 -22.86 20.58
CA PRO A 10 -63.96 -22.74 21.91
C PRO A 10 -62.76 -23.67 22.24
N SER A 11 -62.13 -23.31 23.32
CA SER A 11 -61.31 -24.00 24.29
C SER A 11 -61.66 -25.44 24.62
N THR A 12 -60.65 -26.31 24.88
CA THR A 12 -60.73 -27.33 25.93
C THR A 12 -59.31 -27.80 26.37
N ALA A 13 -59.04 -27.52 27.56
CA ALA A 13 -58.28 -28.04 28.69
C ALA A 13 -57.37 -29.27 28.54
N LEU A 14 -56.30 -29.16 29.34
CA LEU A 14 -55.29 -30.12 29.80
C LEU A 14 -55.81 -31.46 30.34
N PRO A 15 -54.96 -32.47 30.47
CA PRO A 15 -54.44 -32.70 31.83
C PRO A 15 -52.92 -32.99 31.91
N GLU A 16 -52.47 -32.78 33.14
CA GLU A 16 -51.17 -33.06 33.75
C GLU A 16 -50.90 -34.57 33.94
N GLU A 17 -49.68 -34.84 34.36
CA GLU A 17 -49.07 -36.00 35.01
C GLU A 17 -47.98 -36.63 34.11
N GLU A 18 -46.79 -37.01 34.54
CA GLU A 18 -46.20 -37.27 35.83
C GLU A 18 -44.66 -37.31 35.66
N THR A 19 -43.93 -36.81 36.65
CA THR A 19 -42.49 -37.04 36.82
C THR A 19 -42.27 -38.46 37.39
N PRO A 20 -41.14 -39.10 37.09
CA PRO A 20 -40.23 -39.43 38.17
C PRO A 20 -38.72 -39.24 37.85
N GLU A 21 -38.01 -38.58 38.72
CA GLU A 21 -36.60 -38.82 39.06
C GLU A 21 -36.50 -40.06 39.96
N PRO A 22 -35.26 -40.54 40.33
CA PRO A 22 -33.91 -40.38 39.83
C PRO A 22 -33.17 -41.75 39.66
N THR A 23 -32.02 -41.75 38.99
CA THR A 23 -30.99 -42.74 39.36
C THR A 23 -29.58 -42.22 39.04
N LEU A 24 -28.84 -41.97 40.10
CA LEU A 24 -27.42 -41.75 40.17
C LEU A 24 -26.64 -42.95 39.62
N LEU A 25 -25.79 -42.73 38.60
CA LEU A 25 -24.53 -43.49 38.47
C LEU A 25 -23.42 -42.57 37.95
N SER A 26 -22.58 -42.25 38.88
CA SER A 26 -21.24 -41.71 38.81
C SER A 26 -20.41 -42.33 37.67
N ARG A 27 -19.89 -41.43 36.80
CA ARG A 27 -18.64 -41.71 36.10
C ARG A 27 -17.79 -40.46 36.03
N ALA A 28 -16.89 -40.38 36.99
CA ALA A 28 -15.84 -39.39 37.05
C ALA A 28 -14.96 -39.49 35.79
N HIS A 29 -15.07 -38.53 34.85
CA HIS A 29 -14.06 -38.29 33.88
C HIS A 29 -13.07 -37.28 34.48
N ARG A 30 -11.88 -37.79 34.80
CA ARG A 30 -10.72 -36.98 35.20
C ARG A 30 -10.43 -35.97 34.12
N ARG A 31 -10.72 -34.71 34.40
CA ARG A 31 -10.15 -33.58 33.66
C ARG A 31 -8.67 -33.51 34.01
N GLY A 32 -7.82 -33.86 33.03
CA GLY A 32 -6.40 -33.58 33.07
C GLY A 32 -6.15 -32.08 33.15
N PRO A 33 -4.99 -31.67 33.69
CA PRO A 33 -4.70 -30.25 33.85
C PRO A 33 -4.70 -29.54 32.48
N ARG A 34 -5.54 -28.52 32.35
CA ARG A 34 -5.46 -27.57 31.25
C ARG A 34 -4.08 -26.94 31.31
N ARG A 35 -3.19 -27.32 30.39
CA ARG A 35 -1.98 -26.56 30.09
C ARG A 35 -2.44 -25.15 29.74
N ARG A 36 -2.10 -24.17 30.56
CA ARG A 36 -2.07 -22.77 30.20
C ARG A 36 -1.12 -22.70 29.03
N PRO A 37 -1.48 -22.05 27.90
CA PRO A 37 -0.50 -21.67 26.91
C PRO A 37 0.33 -20.57 27.57
N ASP A 38 1.62 -20.84 27.73
CA ASP A 38 2.60 -19.85 28.10
C ASP A 38 2.52 -18.71 27.09
N SER A 39 2.25 -17.53 27.62
CA SER A 39 2.21 -16.28 26.92
C SER A 39 3.62 -15.84 26.52
N ALA A 40 4.13 -16.40 25.44
CA ALA A 40 5.08 -15.71 24.60
C ALA A 40 4.26 -15.12 23.44
N SER A 41 3.91 -13.88 23.57
CA SER A 41 3.23 -13.08 22.53
C SER A 41 4.18 -12.82 21.38
N THR A 42 4.40 -13.82 20.54
CA THR A 42 4.80 -13.60 19.16
C THR A 42 3.47 -13.54 18.39
N GLN A 43 2.87 -12.37 18.36
CA GLN A 43 1.81 -12.12 17.40
C GLN A 43 2.40 -12.42 16.01
N PRO A 44 1.80 -13.36 15.25
CA PRO A 44 2.19 -13.49 13.84
C PRO A 44 2.03 -12.11 13.20
N PRO A 45 2.94 -11.72 12.31
CA PRO A 45 2.81 -10.45 11.60
C PRO A 45 1.41 -10.39 11.01
N PRO A 46 0.75 -9.21 11.02
CA PRO A 46 -0.58 -9.08 10.46
C PRO A 46 -0.58 -9.70 9.06
N THR A 47 -1.57 -10.50 8.75
CA THR A 47 -1.66 -11.29 7.51
C THR A 47 -1.37 -10.46 6.26
N ARG A 48 -1.78 -9.18 6.28
CA ARG A 48 -1.50 -8.20 5.22
C ARG A 48 0.00 -7.97 5.01
N GLU A 49 0.77 -7.85 6.08
CA GLU A 49 2.22 -7.63 6.04
C GLU A 49 2.97 -8.88 5.54
N ALA A 50 2.53 -10.05 5.95
CA ALA A 50 3.09 -11.32 5.45
C ALA A 50 2.87 -11.46 3.93
N ILE A 51 1.70 -11.07 3.43
CA ILE A 51 1.40 -11.06 1.99
C ILE A 51 2.31 -10.06 1.27
N LEU A 52 2.48 -8.85 1.79
CA LEU A 52 3.34 -7.83 1.19
C LEU A 52 4.81 -8.27 1.13
N THR A 53 5.32 -8.87 2.19
CA THR A 53 6.69 -9.40 2.24
C THR A 53 6.89 -10.49 1.18
N ALA A 54 5.98 -11.46 1.10
CA ALA A 54 6.02 -12.52 0.09
C ALA A 54 5.87 -11.97 -1.34
N ALA A 55 5.03 -10.95 -1.52
CA ALA A 55 4.83 -10.29 -2.81
C ALA A 55 6.10 -9.56 -3.25
N ARG A 56 6.75 -8.78 -2.37
CA ARG A 56 8.03 -8.11 -2.66
C ARG A 56 9.08 -9.09 -3.13
N GLU A 57 9.30 -10.16 -2.37
CA GLU A 57 10.27 -11.20 -2.73
C GLU A 57 9.95 -11.85 -4.08
N SER A 58 8.68 -12.16 -4.33
CA SER A 58 8.24 -12.76 -5.59
C SER A 58 8.45 -11.81 -6.77
N PHE A 59 8.07 -10.54 -6.65
CA PHE A 59 8.28 -9.55 -7.69
C PHE A 59 9.76 -9.26 -7.95
N LEU A 60 10.59 -9.22 -6.91
CA LEU A 60 12.04 -9.03 -7.05
C LEU A 60 12.73 -10.19 -7.78
N THR A 61 12.31 -11.43 -7.49
CA THR A 61 13.00 -12.62 -8.01
C THR A 61 12.45 -13.11 -9.34
N GLN A 62 11.14 -13.00 -9.56
CA GLN A 62 10.43 -13.56 -10.72
C GLN A 62 9.93 -12.48 -11.70
N GLY A 63 10.04 -11.20 -11.32
CA GLY A 63 9.46 -10.10 -12.06
C GLY A 63 7.92 -10.04 -11.93
N TYR A 64 7.32 -9.03 -12.56
CA TYR A 64 5.87 -8.88 -12.52
C TYR A 64 5.16 -10.05 -13.19
N GLU A 65 5.54 -10.40 -14.43
CA GLU A 65 4.86 -11.46 -15.20
C GLU A 65 5.00 -12.85 -14.55
N GLY A 66 6.18 -13.16 -13.99
CA GLY A 66 6.43 -14.44 -13.33
C GLY A 66 5.71 -14.62 -11.99
N THR A 67 5.33 -13.52 -11.35
CA THR A 67 4.62 -13.55 -10.06
C THR A 67 3.14 -13.82 -10.26
N THR A 68 2.56 -14.72 -9.47
CA THR A 68 1.11 -14.99 -9.45
C THR A 68 0.52 -14.83 -8.06
N ILE A 69 -0.74 -14.40 -7.96
CA ILE A 69 -1.47 -14.31 -6.67
C ILE A 69 -1.40 -15.63 -5.88
N ARG A 70 -1.51 -16.77 -6.59
CA ARG A 70 -1.42 -18.09 -5.96
C ARG A 70 -0.01 -18.40 -5.40
N ALA A 71 1.04 -17.97 -6.10
CA ALA A 71 2.42 -18.14 -5.62
C ALA A 71 2.69 -17.29 -4.38
N VAL A 72 2.26 -16.02 -4.40
CA VAL A 72 2.36 -15.11 -3.26
C VAL A 72 1.57 -15.63 -2.06
N ALA A 73 0.34 -16.07 -2.25
CA ALA A 73 -0.49 -16.65 -1.19
C ALA A 73 0.19 -17.86 -0.54
N ARG A 74 0.74 -18.76 -1.36
CA ARG A 74 1.49 -19.93 -0.87
C ARG A 74 2.72 -19.52 -0.05
N ALA A 75 3.49 -18.55 -0.54
CA ALA A 75 4.68 -18.06 0.17
C ALA A 75 4.32 -17.35 1.48
N ALA A 76 3.20 -16.63 1.51
CA ALA A 76 2.68 -15.97 2.72
C ALA A 76 1.95 -16.93 3.68
N GLY A 77 1.71 -18.18 3.29
CA GLY A 77 0.97 -19.16 4.11
C GLY A 77 -0.52 -18.83 4.26
N VAL A 78 -1.14 -18.20 3.24
CA VAL A 78 -2.55 -17.78 3.27
C VAL A 78 -3.35 -18.32 2.07
N ASP A 79 -4.68 -18.24 2.16
CA ASP A 79 -5.54 -18.54 1.03
C ASP A 79 -5.45 -17.45 -0.04
N PRO A 80 -5.41 -17.80 -1.35
CA PRO A 80 -5.41 -16.82 -2.45
C PRO A 80 -6.57 -15.82 -2.42
N ALA A 81 -7.75 -16.22 -1.93
CA ALA A 81 -8.89 -15.32 -1.76
C ALA A 81 -8.58 -14.19 -0.77
N LEU A 82 -7.74 -14.44 0.23
CA LEU A 82 -7.33 -13.44 1.21
C LEU A 82 -6.43 -12.38 0.58
N VAL A 83 -5.54 -12.78 -0.34
CA VAL A 83 -4.73 -11.83 -1.11
C VAL A 83 -5.62 -10.92 -1.94
N SER A 84 -6.59 -11.50 -2.67
CA SER A 84 -7.56 -10.72 -3.46
C SER A 84 -8.46 -9.84 -2.60
N TYR A 85 -8.81 -10.28 -1.40
CA TYR A 85 -9.58 -9.49 -0.44
C TYR A 85 -8.83 -8.23 0.03
N TYR A 86 -7.53 -8.37 0.35
CA TYR A 86 -6.72 -7.25 0.86
C TYR A 86 -6.25 -6.28 -0.23
N PHE A 87 -6.00 -6.79 -1.44
CA PHE A 87 -5.30 -6.03 -2.47
C PHE A 87 -6.06 -5.93 -3.79
N GLY A 88 -7.14 -6.67 -3.99
CA GLY A 88 -7.88 -6.66 -5.24
C GLY A 88 -7.15 -7.40 -6.36
N SER A 89 -6.48 -6.66 -7.24
CA SER A 89 -5.77 -7.18 -8.40
C SER A 89 -4.27 -7.46 -8.13
N LYS A 90 -3.61 -8.15 -9.07
CA LYS A 90 -2.15 -8.31 -9.07
C LYS A 90 -1.43 -6.96 -9.20
N GLY A 91 -2.02 -6.01 -9.96
CA GLY A 91 -1.51 -4.65 -10.10
C GLY A 91 -1.56 -3.89 -8.79
N ASP A 92 -2.67 -3.96 -8.06
CA ASP A 92 -2.81 -3.31 -6.76
C ASP A 92 -1.90 -3.93 -5.70
N LEU A 93 -1.76 -5.27 -5.71
CA LEU A 93 -0.79 -5.97 -4.86
C LEU A 93 0.64 -5.53 -5.17
N PHE A 94 0.96 -5.39 -6.46
CA PHE A 94 2.27 -4.90 -6.89
C PHE A 94 2.50 -3.48 -6.41
N GLY A 95 1.58 -2.55 -6.66
CA GLY A 95 1.63 -1.18 -6.15
C GLY A 95 1.84 -1.12 -4.64
N ALA A 96 1.09 -1.92 -3.89
CA ALA A 96 1.22 -2.00 -2.44
C ALA A 96 2.55 -2.64 -1.99
N ALA A 97 3.05 -3.65 -2.71
CA ALA A 97 4.33 -4.31 -2.39
C ALA A 97 5.53 -3.43 -2.70
N VAL A 98 5.45 -2.64 -3.78
CA VAL A 98 6.47 -1.68 -4.20
C VAL A 98 6.32 -0.37 -3.43
N ASN A 99 5.24 -0.20 -2.68
CA ASN A 99 5.09 0.92 -1.75
C ASN A 99 6.21 0.86 -0.70
N LEU A 100 7.33 1.47 -1.07
CA LEU A 100 8.61 1.39 -0.39
C LEU A 100 8.57 1.99 1.00
N ARG A 101 7.58 2.84 1.31
CA ARG A 101 7.33 3.37 2.67
C ARG A 101 5.94 3.99 2.76
N ALA A 102 5.15 3.58 3.71
CA ALA A 102 4.08 4.42 4.25
C ALA A 102 4.63 5.80 4.70
N GLN A 103 5.94 5.90 4.91
CA GLN A 103 6.68 7.11 5.22
C GLN A 103 6.97 8.00 4.01
N ALA A 104 7.05 7.47 2.77
CA ALA A 104 7.41 8.28 1.60
C ALA A 104 6.43 9.43 1.37
N SER A 105 5.12 9.18 1.52
CA SER A 105 4.10 10.23 1.42
C SER A 105 4.29 11.31 2.49
N GLN A 106 4.62 10.91 3.71
CA GLN A 106 4.86 11.84 4.82
C GLN A 106 6.18 12.60 4.68
N GLU A 107 7.21 11.95 4.17
CA GLU A 107 8.49 12.56 3.86
C GLU A 107 8.38 13.58 2.72
N ILE A 108 7.63 13.28 1.66
CA ILE A 108 7.31 14.20 0.57
C ILE A 108 6.55 15.42 1.12
N ALA A 109 5.50 15.20 1.91
CA ALA A 109 4.74 16.26 2.55
C ALA A 109 5.65 17.13 3.44
N THR A 110 6.52 16.53 4.24
CA THR A 110 7.47 17.24 5.07
C THR A 110 8.47 18.05 4.24
N ALA A 111 8.95 17.49 3.13
CA ALA A 111 9.87 18.19 2.23
C ALA A 111 9.21 19.42 1.57
N ILE A 112 7.91 19.40 1.34
CA ILE A 112 7.16 20.54 0.76
C ILE A 112 6.74 21.51 1.84
N ASN A 113 6.13 21.05 2.93
CA ASN A 113 5.51 21.91 3.96
C ASN A 113 6.50 22.59 4.88
N GLY A 114 7.76 22.13 4.95
CA GLY A 114 8.79 22.77 5.81
C GLY A 114 9.16 24.18 5.38
N ASP A 115 9.47 24.36 4.10
CA ASP A 115 9.72 25.64 3.45
C ASP A 115 9.54 25.43 1.93
N LEU A 116 8.45 25.91 1.40
CA LEU A 116 8.13 25.70 -0.01
C LEU A 116 9.19 26.28 -0.95
N LEU A 117 9.89 27.36 -0.55
CA LEU A 117 10.92 28.03 -1.37
C LEU A 117 12.23 27.22 -1.50
N SER A 118 12.42 26.19 -0.69
CA SER A 118 13.56 25.27 -0.75
C SER A 118 13.13 23.79 -0.88
N ALA A 119 11.89 23.53 -1.25
CA ALA A 119 11.34 22.19 -1.35
C ALA A 119 11.99 21.36 -2.47
N GLY A 120 12.34 21.99 -3.61
CA GLY A 120 12.96 21.31 -4.75
C GLY A 120 14.26 20.56 -4.39
N PRO A 121 15.28 21.24 -3.86
CA PRO A 121 16.51 20.59 -3.38
C PRO A 121 16.25 19.49 -2.33
N ARG A 122 15.30 19.72 -1.41
CA ARG A 122 14.94 18.71 -0.40
C ARG A 122 14.32 17.46 -1.02
N LEU A 123 13.43 17.61 -2.00
CA LEU A 123 12.82 16.49 -2.70
C LEU A 123 13.86 15.67 -3.48
N VAL A 124 14.79 16.34 -4.18
CA VAL A 124 15.88 15.62 -4.87
C VAL A 124 16.72 14.84 -3.88
N ARG A 125 17.14 15.45 -2.78
CA ARG A 125 17.93 14.80 -1.74
C ARG A 125 17.19 13.61 -1.14
N LEU A 126 15.94 13.80 -0.73
CA LEU A 126 15.08 12.77 -0.18
C LEU A 126 14.99 11.57 -1.13
N SER A 127 14.65 11.83 -2.39
CA SER A 127 14.47 10.78 -3.40
C SER A 127 15.77 10.01 -3.64
N LEU A 128 16.88 10.70 -3.88
CA LEU A 128 18.17 10.05 -4.14
C LEU A 128 18.68 9.26 -2.93
N THR A 129 18.53 9.79 -1.71
CA THR A 129 18.92 9.07 -0.50
C THR A 129 18.10 7.78 -0.32
N ALA A 130 16.78 7.85 -0.56
CA ALA A 130 15.92 6.68 -0.47
C ALA A 130 16.20 5.65 -1.58
N TRP A 131 16.56 6.10 -2.78
CA TRP A 131 16.83 5.20 -3.92
C TRP A 131 18.24 4.60 -3.90
N ASP A 132 19.21 5.27 -3.26
CA ASP A 132 20.57 4.74 -3.05
C ASP A 132 20.65 3.80 -1.84
N ASP A 133 19.63 3.75 -0.96
CA ASP A 133 19.55 2.81 0.15
C ASP A 133 19.59 1.35 -0.33
N ASP A 134 20.35 0.51 0.36
CA ASP A 134 20.56 -0.88 -0.07
C ASP A 134 19.32 -1.76 0.06
N ALA A 135 18.50 -1.54 1.08
CA ALA A 135 17.33 -2.37 1.35
C ALA A 135 16.09 -1.88 0.60
N ASP A 136 15.73 -0.61 0.79
CA ASP A 136 14.50 -0.04 0.22
C ASP A 136 14.70 0.40 -1.24
N GLY A 137 15.87 0.94 -1.57
CA GLY A 137 16.20 1.38 -2.93
C GLY A 137 16.30 0.24 -3.93
N ALA A 138 16.70 -0.98 -3.51
CA ALA A 138 16.74 -2.15 -4.38
C ALA A 138 15.38 -2.46 -5.00
N THR A 139 14.30 -2.37 -4.21
CA THR A 139 12.93 -2.60 -4.69
C THR A 139 12.51 -1.54 -5.69
N PHE A 140 12.81 -0.27 -5.42
CA PHE A 140 12.52 0.83 -6.34
C PHE A 140 13.30 0.71 -7.67
N ARG A 141 14.60 0.38 -7.61
CA ARG A 141 15.41 0.15 -8.81
C ARG A 141 14.91 -1.01 -9.66
N THR A 142 14.44 -2.09 -9.01
CA THR A 142 13.81 -3.23 -9.70
C THR A 142 12.51 -2.82 -10.37
N LEU A 143 11.68 -2.00 -9.70
CA LEU A 143 10.46 -1.43 -10.28
C LEU A 143 10.78 -0.62 -11.54
N LEU A 144 11.76 0.28 -11.47
CA LEU A 144 12.17 1.09 -12.62
C LEU A 144 12.66 0.23 -13.79
N GLN A 145 13.48 -0.81 -13.51
CA GLN A 145 13.95 -1.75 -14.53
C GLN A 145 12.79 -2.51 -15.17
N TRP A 146 11.82 -2.93 -14.35
CA TRP A 146 10.62 -3.59 -14.86
C TRP A 146 9.77 -2.64 -15.71
N MET A 147 9.54 -1.39 -15.27
CA MET A 147 8.83 -0.38 -16.06
C MET A 147 9.50 -0.11 -17.41
N ALA A 148 10.84 -0.17 -17.47
CA ALA A 148 11.60 0.00 -18.71
C ALA A 148 11.50 -1.23 -19.63
N ALA A 149 11.37 -2.42 -19.07
CA ALA A 149 11.37 -3.69 -19.82
C ALA A 149 10.00 -4.12 -20.32
N ASP A 150 8.92 -3.79 -19.60
CA ASP A 150 7.56 -4.27 -19.91
C ASP A 150 6.50 -3.18 -19.77
N VAL A 151 6.11 -2.61 -20.89
CA VAL A 151 5.06 -1.56 -20.97
C VAL A 151 3.64 -2.18 -20.97
N ARG A 152 3.49 -3.49 -20.80
CA ARG A 152 2.19 -4.18 -20.93
C ARG A 152 1.23 -4.02 -19.76
N SER A 153 1.68 -3.39 -18.67
CA SER A 153 0.81 -3.07 -17.52
C SER A 153 0.86 -1.58 -17.18
N PRO A 154 0.40 -0.68 -18.09
CA PRO A 154 0.45 0.76 -17.87
C PRO A 154 -0.36 1.19 -16.65
N GLU A 155 -1.43 0.46 -16.32
CA GLU A 155 -2.31 0.76 -15.19
C GLU A 155 -1.61 0.62 -13.84
N ALA A 156 -0.79 -0.43 -13.65
CA ALA A 156 -0.05 -0.63 -12.41
C ALA A 156 0.98 0.48 -12.19
N ILE A 157 1.66 0.91 -13.27
CA ILE A 157 2.62 2.03 -13.24
C ILE A 157 1.89 3.34 -12.96
N GLN A 158 0.76 3.56 -13.64
CA GLN A 158 -0.05 4.75 -13.46
C GLN A 158 -0.58 4.85 -12.02
N ASN A 159 -1.12 3.76 -11.47
CA ASN A 159 -1.60 3.71 -10.10
C ASN A 159 -0.47 4.01 -9.11
N TYR A 160 0.68 3.36 -9.28
CA TYR A 160 1.85 3.63 -8.44
C TYR A 160 2.27 5.10 -8.49
N ALA A 161 2.46 5.66 -9.69
CA ALA A 161 2.86 7.06 -9.85
C ALA A 161 1.82 8.03 -9.27
N THR A 162 0.54 7.73 -9.43
CA THR A 162 -0.55 8.53 -8.88
C THR A 162 -0.56 8.49 -7.37
N GLU A 163 -0.65 7.30 -6.78
CA GLU A 163 -0.85 7.13 -5.34
C GLU A 163 0.40 7.46 -4.51
N GLN A 164 1.59 7.16 -5.04
CA GLN A 164 2.83 7.29 -4.27
C GLN A 164 3.58 8.59 -4.50
N ILE A 165 3.33 9.28 -5.60
CA ILE A 165 4.04 10.51 -5.97
C ILE A 165 3.06 11.68 -6.14
N ALA A 166 2.11 11.56 -7.08
CA ALA A 166 1.28 12.69 -7.47
C ALA A 166 0.31 13.12 -6.37
N VAL A 167 -0.37 12.19 -5.71
CA VAL A 167 -1.33 12.49 -4.63
C VAL A 167 -0.65 13.17 -3.45
N PRO A 168 0.41 12.59 -2.82
CA PRO A 168 1.07 13.22 -1.68
C PRO A 168 1.65 14.61 -1.99
N MET A 169 2.22 14.78 -3.17
CA MET A 169 2.74 16.09 -3.60
C MET A 169 1.62 17.11 -3.83
N THR A 170 0.51 16.68 -4.46
CA THR A 170 -0.66 17.54 -4.68
C THR A 170 -1.24 18.02 -3.36
N GLU A 171 -1.50 17.11 -2.42
CA GLU A 171 -2.04 17.44 -1.11
C GLU A 171 -1.13 18.42 -0.34
N ALA A 172 0.18 18.19 -0.35
CA ALA A 172 1.13 19.09 0.30
C ALA A 172 1.14 20.49 -0.34
N LEU A 173 1.06 20.58 -1.67
CA LEU A 173 1.00 21.86 -2.40
C LEU A 173 -0.35 22.57 -2.17
N GLU A 174 -1.46 21.85 -2.05
CA GLU A 174 -2.76 22.45 -1.68
C GLU A 174 -2.73 23.03 -0.26
N GLN A 175 -2.13 22.30 0.69
CA GLN A 175 -1.92 22.77 2.06
C GLN A 175 -1.06 24.05 2.10
N SER A 176 -0.21 24.26 1.09
CA SER A 176 0.59 25.49 0.93
C SER A 176 -0.17 26.61 0.25
N GLY A 177 -1.46 26.44 -0.05
CA GLY A 177 -2.35 27.49 -0.57
C GLY A 177 -2.55 27.51 -2.08
N LEU A 178 -2.06 26.49 -2.83
CA LEU A 178 -2.33 26.41 -4.26
C LEU A 178 -3.73 25.82 -4.52
N SER A 179 -4.32 26.18 -5.68
CA SER A 179 -5.53 25.48 -6.13
C SER A 179 -5.22 24.04 -6.52
N ILE A 180 -6.17 23.12 -6.36
CA ILE A 180 -6.00 21.70 -6.67
C ILE A 180 -5.51 21.47 -8.12
N ALA A 181 -6.01 22.22 -9.09
CA ALA A 181 -5.59 22.10 -10.48
C ALA A 181 -4.11 22.47 -10.66
N SER A 182 -3.68 23.59 -10.08
CA SER A 182 -2.28 24.03 -10.12
C SER A 182 -1.37 23.10 -9.31
N ALA A 183 -1.80 22.66 -8.13
CA ALA A 183 -1.05 21.75 -7.30
C ALA A 183 -0.78 20.41 -8.02
N ARG A 184 -1.81 19.85 -8.66
CA ARG A 184 -1.70 18.61 -9.43
C ARG A 184 -0.77 18.71 -10.62
N GLU A 185 -0.88 19.77 -11.42
CA GLU A 185 0.02 20.01 -12.56
C GLU A 185 1.48 20.10 -12.10
N ARG A 186 1.75 20.90 -11.07
CA ARG A 186 3.08 21.08 -10.49
C ARG A 186 3.65 19.78 -9.92
N ALA A 187 2.83 19.00 -9.23
CA ALA A 187 3.21 17.69 -8.71
C ALA A 187 3.62 16.72 -9.81
N ILE A 188 2.86 16.69 -10.91
CA ILE A 188 3.17 15.82 -12.06
C ILE A 188 4.45 16.28 -12.77
N LEU A 189 4.64 17.59 -12.97
CA LEU A 189 5.85 18.14 -13.59
C LEU A 189 7.10 17.84 -12.74
N ALA A 190 7.05 18.10 -11.44
CA ALA A 190 8.16 17.81 -10.53
C ALA A 190 8.44 16.29 -10.46
N GLY A 191 7.40 15.46 -10.35
CA GLY A 191 7.50 14.02 -10.35
C GLY A 191 8.11 13.46 -11.64
N SER A 192 7.78 14.02 -12.80
CA SER A 192 8.35 13.60 -14.09
C SER A 192 9.87 13.80 -14.15
N GLN A 193 10.39 14.86 -13.54
CA GLN A 193 11.84 15.11 -13.46
C GLN A 193 12.51 14.10 -12.53
N LEU A 194 11.92 13.79 -11.38
CA LEU A 194 12.45 12.80 -10.45
C LEU A 194 12.49 11.40 -11.08
N VAL A 195 11.41 11.01 -11.74
CA VAL A 195 11.35 9.71 -12.45
C VAL A 195 12.38 9.69 -13.59
N GLY A 196 12.50 10.76 -14.37
CA GLY A 196 13.51 10.88 -15.43
C GLY A 196 14.94 10.76 -14.89
N LEU A 197 15.25 11.45 -13.79
CA LEU A 197 16.53 11.34 -13.10
C LEU A 197 16.81 9.90 -12.64
N ALA A 198 15.83 9.24 -12.04
CA ALA A 198 15.94 7.87 -11.61
C ALA A 198 16.18 6.91 -12.78
N MET A 199 15.49 7.07 -13.90
CA MET A 199 15.71 6.28 -15.12
C MET A 199 17.13 6.43 -15.64
N ILE A 200 17.63 7.67 -15.77
CA ILE A 200 19.00 7.95 -16.25
C ILE A 200 20.04 7.34 -15.31
N ARG A 201 19.86 7.52 -13.98
CA ARG A 201 20.83 7.09 -12.97
C ARG A 201 20.88 5.58 -12.77
N TYR A 202 19.72 4.92 -12.63
CA TYR A 202 19.66 3.53 -12.16
C TYR A 202 19.35 2.50 -13.24
N VAL A 203 18.68 2.91 -14.31
CA VAL A 203 18.29 1.99 -15.39
C VAL A 203 19.25 2.12 -16.56
N LEU A 204 19.35 3.30 -17.15
CA LEU A 204 20.21 3.56 -18.31
C LEU A 204 21.67 3.73 -17.92
N ARG A 205 21.96 4.10 -16.67
CA ARG A 205 23.30 4.30 -16.12
C ARG A 205 24.18 5.20 -16.98
N LEU A 206 23.62 6.33 -17.41
CA LEU A 206 24.32 7.27 -18.26
C LEU A 206 25.23 8.20 -17.44
N GLU A 207 26.52 8.16 -17.75
CA GLU A 207 27.48 9.11 -17.19
C GLU A 207 27.29 10.51 -17.83
N PRO A 208 27.57 11.58 -17.06
CA PRO A 208 28.11 11.61 -15.71
C PRO A 208 27.04 11.46 -14.57
N ILE A 209 25.76 11.34 -14.90
CA ILE A 209 24.66 11.34 -13.91
C ILE A 209 24.69 10.07 -13.03
N ALA A 210 25.05 8.93 -13.62
CA ALA A 210 25.08 7.66 -12.90
C ALA A 210 26.08 7.67 -11.73
N GLY A 211 27.27 8.25 -11.93
CA GLY A 211 28.33 8.36 -10.93
C GLY A 211 28.31 9.67 -10.12
N ALA A 212 27.38 10.60 -10.39
CA ALA A 212 27.34 11.88 -9.70
C ALA A 212 26.98 11.74 -8.22
N SER A 213 27.57 12.57 -7.36
CA SER A 213 27.20 12.63 -5.96
C SER A 213 25.77 13.18 -5.77
N ILE A 214 25.11 12.77 -4.67
CA ILE A 214 23.79 13.30 -4.31
C ILE A 214 23.85 14.83 -4.19
N ASP A 215 24.89 15.38 -3.56
CA ASP A 215 25.03 16.83 -3.37
C ASP A 215 25.09 17.58 -4.72
N HIS A 216 25.84 17.07 -5.66
CA HIS A 216 25.90 17.65 -7.00
C HIS A 216 24.55 17.60 -7.70
N LEU A 217 23.85 16.46 -7.64
CA LEU A 217 22.51 16.34 -8.25
C LEU A 217 21.48 17.23 -7.57
N VAL A 218 21.56 17.40 -6.26
CA VAL A 218 20.71 18.35 -5.50
C VAL A 218 20.96 19.79 -5.99
N GLU A 219 22.23 20.17 -6.20
CA GLU A 219 22.60 21.51 -6.64
C GLU A 219 22.10 21.81 -8.06
N VAL A 220 22.24 20.85 -9.00
CA VAL A 220 21.93 21.09 -10.42
C VAL A 220 20.46 20.78 -10.78
N VAL A 221 19.82 19.82 -10.14
CA VAL A 221 18.44 19.41 -10.44
C VAL A 221 17.42 20.10 -9.52
N GLY A 222 17.81 20.37 -8.27
CA GLY A 222 16.94 21.00 -7.28
C GLY A 222 16.27 22.29 -7.74
N PRO A 223 16.99 23.24 -8.36
CA PRO A 223 16.40 24.45 -8.92
C PRO A 223 15.33 24.21 -9.97
N THR A 224 15.47 23.20 -10.82
CA THR A 224 14.47 22.84 -11.82
C THR A 224 13.19 22.32 -11.16
N ILE A 225 13.32 21.42 -10.19
CA ILE A 225 12.18 20.95 -9.39
C ILE A 225 11.52 22.12 -8.64
N GLN A 226 12.33 22.98 -8.03
CA GLN A 226 11.85 24.19 -7.34
C GLN A 226 11.04 25.10 -8.26
N HIS A 227 11.50 25.27 -9.50
CA HIS A 227 10.77 26.07 -10.49
C HIS A 227 9.38 25.47 -10.77
N TYR A 228 9.25 24.15 -10.91
CA TYR A 228 7.94 23.53 -11.08
C TYR A 228 7.05 23.71 -9.85
N LEU A 229 7.60 23.68 -8.65
CA LEU A 229 6.80 23.83 -7.43
C LEU A 229 6.28 25.26 -7.23
N THR A 230 7.10 26.29 -7.51
CA THR A 230 6.80 27.67 -7.11
C THR A 230 7.01 28.70 -8.23
N GLY A 231 7.68 28.35 -9.32
CA GLY A 231 7.94 29.25 -10.43
C GLY A 231 6.68 29.55 -11.27
N PRO A 232 6.76 30.56 -12.16
CA PRO A 232 5.69 30.83 -13.09
C PRO A 232 5.57 29.68 -14.11
N LEU A 233 4.40 29.05 -14.21
CA LEU A 233 4.06 28.15 -15.29
C LEU A 233 3.28 28.94 -16.35
N GLN A 234 3.64 28.76 -17.62
CA GLN A 234 2.85 29.35 -18.70
C GLN A 234 1.52 28.61 -18.81
N PRO A 235 0.40 29.30 -18.98
CA PRO A 235 -0.88 28.61 -19.19
C PRO A 235 -0.79 27.76 -20.46
N ALA A 236 -1.35 26.56 -20.39
CA ALA A 236 -1.44 25.66 -21.51
C ALA A 236 -2.41 26.14 -22.58
#